data_701a0cca74335bd17cb69fb8a0a5d14c
#
_entry.id   701a0cca74335bd17cb69fb8a0a5d14c
#
_cell.length_a   1.000
_cell.length_b   1.000
_cell.length_c   1.000
_cell.angle_alpha   90.00
_cell.angle_beta   90.00
_cell.angle_gamma   90.00
#
_symmetry.space_group_name_H-M   'P 1'
#
loop_
_entity.id
_entity.type
_entity.pdbx_description
1 polymer ?
#
loop_
_entity_poly.entity_id
_entity_poly.type
_entity_poly.pdbx_seq_one_letter_code
_entity_poly.pdbx_strand_id
1 'polypeptide(L)'
;GPFLAKNFASTVSPWIVTNEAMAPFRAPWQRDAADPQPLDYLSSDKNANQGSYDVELEVFLQTNQMREQNAEPAKLSQSNFYHSYWTVAQMVAHHTVNGCNFKAGDFLGSGTQSGPEAAEAGSMLELSNGGKQQIDLGNGETRTFLDYGDAVIMRGYCQRDGAARIGFGEVSALVLPAKG
;
A
#
# COMPACT_ATOMS: atom_id res chain seq x y z
N GLY A 1 15.93 -6.69 -5.63
CA GLY A 1 15.82 -7.85 -4.75
C GLY A 1 16.42 -9.11 -5.36
N PRO A 2 16.57 -10.20 -4.62
CA PRO A 2 17.13 -11.44 -5.13
C PRO A 2 16.25 -12.01 -6.25
N PHE A 3 16.88 -12.74 -7.18
CA PHE A 3 16.19 -13.45 -8.27
C PHE A 3 15.32 -12.57 -9.16
N LEU A 4 15.65 -11.29 -9.31
CA LEU A 4 14.87 -10.30 -10.05
C LEU A 4 13.43 -10.10 -9.51
N ALA A 5 13.18 -10.44 -8.27
CA ALA A 5 11.85 -10.39 -7.65
C ALA A 5 11.19 -9.00 -7.65
N LYS A 6 11.97 -7.93 -7.81
CA LYS A 6 11.49 -6.54 -7.89
C LYS A 6 11.38 -5.99 -9.32
N ASN A 7 11.67 -6.79 -10.33
CA ASN A 7 11.74 -6.35 -11.73
C ASN A 7 10.51 -6.78 -12.56
N PHE A 8 9.54 -7.45 -11.96
CA PHE A 8 8.45 -8.06 -12.71
C PHE A 8 7.54 -7.00 -13.35
N ALA A 9 6.87 -6.21 -12.56
CA ALA A 9 6.02 -5.11 -13.02
C ALA A 9 5.71 -4.15 -11.86
N SER A 10 5.43 -2.90 -12.20
CA SER A 10 4.84 -1.91 -11.29
C SER A 10 3.63 -1.29 -11.96
N THR A 11 2.50 -1.29 -11.27
CA THR A 11 1.25 -0.68 -11.75
C THR A 11 0.92 0.52 -10.90
N VAL A 12 0.61 1.64 -11.52
CA VAL A 12 0.38 2.93 -10.87
C VAL A 12 -0.88 3.56 -11.41
N SER A 13 -1.72 4.10 -10.50
CA SER A 13 -2.85 4.93 -10.89
C SER A 13 -2.37 6.23 -11.55
N PRO A 14 -3.04 6.72 -12.61
CA PRO A 14 -2.69 7.99 -13.24
C PRO A 14 -3.10 9.22 -12.43
N TRP A 15 -3.85 9.03 -11.36
CA TRP A 15 -4.39 10.13 -10.56
C TRP A 15 -3.37 10.59 -9.51
N ILE A 16 -3.24 11.90 -9.39
CA ILE A 16 -2.41 12.55 -8.38
C ILE A 16 -3.32 13.34 -7.44
N VAL A 17 -3.23 13.04 -6.15
CA VAL A 17 -3.89 13.83 -5.09
C VAL A 17 -2.87 14.81 -4.53
N THR A 18 -3.19 16.11 -4.54
CA THR A 18 -2.27 17.13 -4.07
C THR A 18 -2.13 17.11 -2.54
N ASN A 19 -1.02 17.64 -2.05
CA ASN A 19 -0.75 17.72 -0.62
C ASN A 19 -1.76 18.60 0.12
N GLU A 20 -2.28 19.62 -0.54
CA GLU A 20 -3.35 20.51 -0.02
C GLU A 20 -4.66 19.74 0.13
N ALA A 21 -5.02 18.92 -0.84
CA ALA A 21 -6.21 18.06 -0.75
C ALA A 21 -6.10 17.03 0.38
N MET A 22 -4.88 16.58 0.70
CA MET A 22 -4.60 15.66 1.80
C MET A 22 -4.60 16.32 3.18
N ALA A 23 -4.60 17.64 3.26
CA ALA A 23 -4.47 18.35 4.54
C ALA A 23 -5.53 17.94 5.59
N PRO A 24 -6.82 17.73 5.26
CA PRO A 24 -7.83 17.30 6.24
C PRO A 24 -7.58 15.90 6.80
N PHE A 25 -6.79 15.05 6.10
CA PHE A 25 -6.53 13.66 6.43
C PHE A 25 -5.16 13.43 7.06
N ARG A 26 -4.47 14.51 7.44
CA ARG A 26 -3.27 14.40 8.25
C ARG A 26 -3.61 13.97 9.65
N ALA A 27 -2.72 13.15 10.23
CA ALA A 27 -2.85 12.61 11.55
C ALA A 27 -1.52 12.72 12.32
N PRO A 28 -1.55 12.71 13.66
CA PRO A 28 -0.34 12.60 14.46
C PRO A 28 0.44 11.33 14.10
N TRP A 29 1.75 11.45 14.07
CA TRP A 29 2.64 10.30 13.99
C TRP A 29 3.18 10.00 15.38
N GLN A 30 3.05 8.77 15.80
CA GLN A 30 3.56 8.29 17.09
C GLN A 30 4.36 7.02 16.88
N ARG A 31 5.36 6.84 17.73
CA ARG A 31 6.15 5.62 17.81
C ARG A 31 6.01 5.06 19.22
N ASP A 32 6.03 3.74 19.35
CA ASP A 32 6.07 3.11 20.64
C ASP A 32 7.29 3.61 21.44
N ALA A 33 7.10 3.90 22.73
CA ALA A 33 8.17 4.40 23.58
C ALA A 33 9.31 3.38 23.76
N ALA A 34 9.04 2.09 23.53
CA ALA A 34 10.03 1.02 23.55
C ALA A 34 10.89 0.97 22.27
N ASP A 35 10.42 1.59 21.18
CA ASP A 35 11.15 1.64 19.91
C ASP A 35 12.29 2.64 19.96
N PRO A 36 13.38 2.40 19.19
CA PRO A 36 14.43 3.40 19.00
C PRO A 36 13.85 4.70 18.46
N GLN A 37 14.18 5.81 19.10
CA GLN A 37 13.73 7.13 18.64
C GLN A 37 14.44 7.51 17.33
N PRO A 38 13.76 8.26 16.43
CA PRO A 38 14.38 8.69 15.18
C PRO A 38 15.55 9.64 15.45
N LEU A 39 16.50 9.66 14.52
CA LEU A 39 17.61 10.63 14.54
C LEU A 39 17.06 12.07 14.47
N ASP A 40 17.82 13.03 15.00
CA ASP A 40 17.39 14.42 15.15
C ASP A 40 16.88 15.05 13.85
N TYR A 41 17.54 14.77 12.72
CA TYR A 41 17.14 15.31 11.42
C TYR A 41 15.80 14.72 10.88
N LEU A 42 15.31 13.64 11.49
CA LEU A 42 14.00 13.03 11.19
C LEU A 42 12.90 13.48 12.15
N SER A 43 13.23 14.34 13.11
CA SER A 43 12.33 14.75 14.18
C SER A 43 11.92 16.20 14.02
N SER A 44 10.61 16.47 14.16
CA SER A 44 10.08 17.83 14.27
C SER A 44 8.69 17.79 14.88
N ASP A 45 8.27 18.86 15.55
CA ASP A 45 6.93 19.00 16.11
C ASP A 45 5.85 18.89 15.02
N LYS A 46 6.11 19.41 13.84
CA LYS A 46 5.20 19.31 12.70
C LYS A 46 5.01 17.86 12.28
N ASN A 47 6.09 17.07 12.20
CA ASN A 47 6.00 15.67 11.86
C ASN A 47 5.28 14.86 12.95
N ALA A 48 5.56 15.13 14.22
CA ALA A 48 4.89 14.48 15.34
C ALA A 48 3.38 14.74 15.32
N ASN A 49 2.95 15.97 15.05
CA ASN A 49 1.55 16.37 15.11
C ASN A 49 0.75 16.08 13.82
N GLN A 50 1.39 16.02 12.66
CA GLN A 50 0.72 15.96 11.34
C GLN A 50 1.51 15.14 10.31
N GLY A 51 2.39 14.25 10.72
CA GLY A 51 3.28 13.52 9.82
C GLY A 51 2.63 12.33 9.12
N SER A 52 1.64 11.71 9.75
CA SER A 52 0.90 10.60 9.18
C SER A 52 -0.27 11.06 8.31
N TYR A 53 -0.79 10.12 7.53
CA TYR A 53 -1.99 10.30 6.71
C TYR A 53 -2.95 9.16 6.96
N ASP A 54 -4.22 9.50 7.13
CA ASP A 54 -5.33 8.56 7.22
C ASP A 54 -5.81 8.24 5.80
N VAL A 55 -5.28 7.14 5.25
CA VAL A 55 -5.60 6.65 3.90
C VAL A 55 -5.96 5.19 4.00
N GLU A 56 -7.21 4.87 3.75
CA GLU A 56 -7.66 3.49 3.60
C GLU A 56 -7.12 2.87 2.32
N LEU A 57 -6.60 1.65 2.44
CA LEU A 57 -6.02 0.88 1.34
C LEU A 57 -6.75 -0.45 1.25
N GLU A 58 -7.29 -0.76 0.09
CA GLU A 58 -8.01 -2.01 -0.16
C GLU A 58 -7.35 -2.78 -1.30
N VAL A 59 -7.22 -4.09 -1.13
CA VAL A 59 -6.69 -5.00 -2.14
C VAL A 59 -7.68 -6.11 -2.40
N PHE A 60 -7.98 -6.34 -3.67
CA PHE A 60 -8.88 -7.38 -4.14
C PHE A 60 -8.16 -8.27 -5.13
N LEU A 61 -8.60 -9.52 -5.20
CA LEU A 61 -8.19 -10.50 -6.20
C LEU A 61 -9.41 -10.96 -6.99
N GLN A 62 -9.31 -10.92 -8.30
CA GLN A 62 -10.30 -11.46 -9.21
C GLN A 62 -9.70 -12.59 -10.05
N THR A 63 -10.15 -13.80 -9.83
CA THR A 63 -9.69 -14.96 -10.60
C THR A 63 -10.32 -15.01 -12.00
N ASN A 64 -9.79 -15.86 -12.87
CA ASN A 64 -10.40 -16.09 -14.17
C ASN A 64 -11.85 -16.63 -14.03
N GLN A 65 -12.05 -17.57 -13.10
CA GLN A 65 -13.37 -18.13 -12.81
C GLN A 65 -14.36 -17.04 -12.34
N MET A 66 -13.94 -16.14 -11.45
CA MET A 66 -14.79 -15.03 -11.01
C MET A 66 -15.22 -14.14 -12.19
N ARG A 67 -14.31 -13.83 -13.13
CA ARG A 67 -14.67 -13.05 -14.31
C ARG A 67 -15.65 -13.77 -15.23
N GLU A 68 -15.45 -15.05 -15.49
CA GLU A 68 -16.35 -15.87 -16.32
C GLU A 68 -17.75 -15.97 -15.72
N GLN A 69 -17.83 -15.96 -14.39
CA GLN A 69 -19.10 -16.02 -13.65
C GLN A 69 -19.70 -14.63 -13.35
N ASN A 70 -19.06 -13.54 -13.76
CA ASN A 70 -19.41 -12.17 -13.37
C ASN A 70 -19.55 -12.00 -11.84
N ALA A 71 -18.70 -12.70 -11.09
CA ALA A 71 -18.65 -12.61 -9.64
C ALA A 71 -17.77 -11.44 -9.18
N GLU A 72 -18.08 -10.91 -8.01
CA GLU A 72 -17.28 -9.84 -7.40
C GLU A 72 -15.89 -10.33 -7.02
N PRO A 73 -14.85 -9.47 -7.12
CA PRO A 73 -13.53 -9.79 -6.65
C PRO A 73 -13.51 -10.08 -5.14
N ALA A 74 -12.69 -11.04 -4.72
CA ALA A 74 -12.47 -11.32 -3.31
C ALA A 74 -11.61 -10.22 -2.67
N LYS A 75 -12.05 -9.65 -1.56
CA LYS A 75 -11.23 -8.73 -0.77
C LYS A 75 -10.15 -9.54 -0.05
N LEU A 76 -8.88 -9.27 -0.35
CA LEU A 76 -7.74 -9.91 0.30
C LEU A 76 -7.32 -9.20 1.57
N SER A 77 -7.32 -7.86 1.54
CA SER A 77 -6.78 -7.05 2.62
C SER A 77 -7.41 -5.67 2.63
N GLN A 78 -7.49 -5.11 3.84
CA GLN A 78 -7.78 -3.70 4.04
C GLN A 78 -6.83 -3.20 5.14
N SER A 79 -6.00 -2.22 4.81
CA SER A 79 -5.07 -1.60 5.74
C SER A 79 -5.17 -0.08 5.68
N ASN A 80 -4.45 0.61 6.53
CA ASN A 80 -4.42 2.07 6.52
C ASN A 80 -2.97 2.56 6.51
N PHE A 81 -2.67 3.54 5.67
CA PHE A 81 -1.34 4.15 5.59
C PHE A 81 -0.91 4.82 6.91
N TYR A 82 -1.85 5.12 7.79
CA TYR A 82 -1.58 5.61 9.14
C TYR A 82 -0.62 4.70 9.92
N HIS A 83 -0.65 3.40 9.67
CA HIS A 83 0.23 2.41 10.32
C HIS A 83 1.66 2.40 9.78
N SER A 84 1.99 3.28 8.81
CA SER A 84 3.36 3.39 8.31
C SER A 84 4.32 3.77 9.43
N TYR A 85 5.36 2.94 9.64
CA TYR A 85 6.36 3.16 10.70
C TYR A 85 7.14 4.45 10.51
N TRP A 86 7.38 4.85 9.26
CA TRP A 86 8.02 6.10 8.86
C TRP A 86 7.05 7.00 8.12
N THR A 87 7.05 8.28 8.42
CA THR A 87 6.26 9.25 7.66
C THR A 87 6.89 9.52 6.28
N VAL A 88 6.08 10.00 5.35
CA VAL A 88 6.57 10.43 4.02
C VAL A 88 7.69 11.48 4.17
N ALA A 89 7.52 12.44 5.09
CA ALA A 89 8.52 13.47 5.35
C ALA A 89 9.85 12.88 5.85
N GLN A 90 9.79 11.88 6.73
CA GLN A 90 10.99 11.18 7.22
C GLN A 90 11.68 10.39 6.10
N MET A 91 10.91 9.68 5.26
CA MET A 91 11.46 8.94 4.12
C MET A 91 12.18 9.88 3.14
N VAL A 92 11.60 11.04 2.84
CA VAL A 92 12.21 12.06 1.97
C VAL A 92 13.47 12.64 2.61
N ALA A 93 13.41 13.03 3.89
CA ALA A 93 14.54 13.59 4.61
C ALA A 93 15.71 12.59 4.68
N HIS A 94 15.41 11.31 4.98
CA HIS A 94 16.44 10.27 5.03
C HIS A 94 17.08 10.00 3.66
N HIS A 95 16.29 10.00 2.60
CA HIS A 95 16.80 9.78 1.24
C HIS A 95 17.69 10.92 0.77
N THR A 96 17.46 12.15 1.23
CA THR A 96 18.18 13.34 0.75
C THR A 96 19.33 13.78 1.64
N VAL A 97 19.42 13.29 2.88
CA VAL A 97 20.42 13.74 3.85
C VAL A 97 21.90 13.53 3.39
N ASN A 98 22.12 12.57 2.53
CA ASN A 98 23.42 12.26 1.93
C ASN A 98 23.70 13.01 0.62
N GLY A 99 22.86 14.00 0.25
CA GLY A 99 23.05 14.79 -0.97
C GLY A 99 22.35 14.23 -2.21
N CYS A 100 21.51 13.20 -2.07
CA CYS A 100 20.69 12.74 -3.19
C CYS A 100 19.65 13.82 -3.56
N ASN A 101 19.69 14.27 -4.82
CA ASN A 101 18.82 15.33 -5.33
C ASN A 101 17.52 14.76 -5.88
N PHE A 102 16.40 15.14 -5.28
CA PHE A 102 15.09 14.94 -5.90
C PHE A 102 14.78 16.02 -6.93
N LYS A 103 14.11 15.60 -7.98
CA LYS A 103 13.60 16.48 -9.03
C LYS A 103 12.08 16.38 -9.09
N ALA A 104 11.44 17.43 -9.57
CA ALA A 104 10.02 17.39 -9.86
C ALA A 104 9.72 16.26 -10.86
N GLY A 105 8.78 15.39 -10.50
CA GLY A 105 8.44 14.20 -11.25
C GLY A 105 9.07 12.89 -10.76
N ASP A 106 10.00 12.93 -9.80
CA ASP A 106 10.51 11.72 -9.18
C ASP A 106 9.39 10.97 -8.46
N PHE A 107 9.40 9.66 -8.65
CA PHE A 107 8.42 8.76 -8.06
C PHE A 107 9.04 7.95 -6.91
N LEU A 108 8.40 7.99 -5.75
CA LEU A 108 8.85 7.28 -4.55
C LEU A 108 7.84 6.22 -4.15
N GLY A 109 8.32 5.04 -3.78
CA GLY A 109 7.53 3.99 -3.18
C GLY A 109 7.78 3.89 -1.69
N SER A 110 6.73 3.90 -0.88
CA SER A 110 6.82 3.73 0.58
C SER A 110 7.14 2.29 1.00
N GLY A 111 7.02 1.34 0.07
CA GLY A 111 7.03 -0.09 0.39
C GLY A 111 5.63 -0.61 0.77
N THR A 112 5.58 -1.86 1.16
CA THR A 112 4.36 -2.55 1.60
C THR A 112 3.73 -1.84 2.80
N GLN A 113 2.42 -1.64 2.76
CA GLN A 113 1.65 -1.02 3.86
C GLN A 113 0.79 -2.09 4.53
N SER A 114 1.23 -2.52 5.69
CA SER A 114 0.52 -3.49 6.54
C SER A 114 0.08 -2.81 7.83
N GLY A 115 -1.06 -3.21 8.36
CA GLY A 115 -1.53 -2.81 9.67
C GLY A 115 -1.22 -3.85 10.75
N PRO A 116 -1.68 -3.65 11.99
CA PRO A 116 -1.37 -4.52 13.11
C PRO A 116 -2.09 -5.88 13.07
N GLU A 117 -3.20 -5.98 12.34
CA GLU A 117 -4.00 -7.19 12.27
C GLU A 117 -3.64 -8.07 11.07
N ALA A 118 -3.84 -9.37 11.18
CA ALA A 118 -3.53 -10.31 10.10
C ALA A 118 -4.28 -10.00 8.77
N ALA A 119 -5.51 -9.51 8.86
CA ALA A 119 -6.32 -9.10 7.71
C ALA A 119 -5.85 -7.78 7.06
N GLU A 120 -4.93 -7.07 7.70
CA GLU A 120 -4.35 -5.82 7.22
C GLU A 120 -2.98 -6.01 6.54
N ALA A 121 -2.61 -7.26 6.27
CA ALA A 121 -1.34 -7.56 5.60
C ALA A 121 -1.31 -6.99 4.17
N GLY A 122 -0.27 -6.24 3.84
CA GLY A 122 -0.14 -5.52 2.57
C GLY A 122 0.42 -6.34 1.41
N SER A 123 0.64 -7.64 1.60
CA SER A 123 1.16 -8.53 0.56
C SER A 123 0.63 -9.95 0.68
N MET A 124 0.54 -10.66 -0.45
CA MET A 124 0.21 -12.09 -0.43
C MET A 124 1.26 -12.94 0.29
N LEU A 125 2.51 -12.48 0.31
CA LEU A 125 3.57 -13.15 1.06
C LEU A 125 3.27 -13.20 2.57
N GLU A 126 2.73 -12.09 3.11
CA GLU A 126 2.30 -12.01 4.51
C GLU A 126 1.02 -12.80 4.73
N LEU A 127 -0.03 -12.58 3.91
CA LEU A 127 -1.32 -13.26 4.00
C LEU A 127 -1.18 -14.79 3.94
N SER A 128 -0.28 -15.29 3.10
CA SER A 128 -0.04 -16.73 2.93
C SER A 128 1.03 -17.29 3.87
N ASN A 129 1.56 -16.48 4.80
CA ASN A 129 2.69 -16.87 5.66
C ASN A 129 3.84 -17.49 4.86
N GLY A 130 4.29 -16.77 3.83
CA GLY A 130 5.36 -17.22 2.94
C GLY A 130 4.98 -18.42 2.06
N GLY A 131 3.71 -18.52 1.69
CA GLY A 131 3.18 -19.62 0.86
C GLY A 131 2.82 -20.89 1.64
N LYS A 132 2.87 -20.85 2.97
CA LYS A 132 2.56 -22.01 3.83
C LYS A 132 1.08 -22.17 4.14
N GLN A 133 0.30 -21.10 3.97
CA GLN A 133 -1.13 -21.06 4.24
C GLN A 133 -1.90 -20.62 3.00
N GLN A 134 -3.01 -21.30 2.74
CA GLN A 134 -3.91 -20.93 1.66
C GLN A 134 -4.81 -19.78 2.11
N ILE A 135 -5.01 -18.83 1.21
CA ILE A 135 -5.95 -17.72 1.34
C ILE A 135 -7.25 -18.18 0.68
N ASP A 136 -8.33 -18.29 1.44
CA ASP A 136 -9.66 -18.60 0.91
C ASP A 136 -10.24 -17.35 0.23
N LEU A 137 -10.70 -17.51 -1.01
CA LEU A 137 -11.30 -16.44 -1.79
C LEU A 137 -12.83 -16.37 -1.66
N GLY A 138 -13.44 -17.26 -0.86
CA GLY A 138 -14.88 -17.26 -0.57
C GLY A 138 -15.77 -17.85 -1.68
N ASN A 139 -15.21 -18.23 -2.82
CA ASN A 139 -15.91 -18.83 -3.96
C ASN A 139 -15.54 -20.31 -4.20
N GLY A 140 -14.83 -20.92 -3.24
CA GLY A 140 -14.28 -22.27 -3.34
C GLY A 140 -12.89 -22.35 -3.97
N GLU A 141 -12.32 -21.22 -4.42
CA GLU A 141 -10.94 -21.12 -4.85
C GLU A 141 -10.03 -20.68 -3.69
N THR A 142 -8.78 -21.07 -3.74
CA THR A 142 -7.73 -20.66 -2.79
C THR A 142 -6.49 -20.19 -3.53
N ARG A 143 -5.69 -19.35 -2.89
CA ARG A 143 -4.37 -18.92 -3.41
C ARG A 143 -3.34 -18.89 -2.28
N THR A 144 -2.08 -19.10 -2.64
CA THR A 144 -0.92 -18.71 -1.84
C THR A 144 -0.19 -17.55 -2.48
N PHE A 145 -0.11 -17.55 -3.79
CA PHE A 145 0.42 -16.49 -4.65
C PHE A 145 -0.49 -16.32 -5.87
N LEU A 146 -0.18 -15.34 -6.72
CA LEU A 146 -0.93 -15.09 -7.94
C LEU A 146 -0.71 -16.21 -8.97
N ASP A 147 -1.78 -16.64 -9.60
CA ASP A 147 -1.77 -17.52 -10.75
C ASP A 147 -1.98 -16.77 -12.07
N TYR A 148 -1.69 -17.41 -13.18
CA TYR A 148 -2.04 -16.87 -14.49
C TYR A 148 -3.55 -16.66 -14.61
N GLY A 149 -3.93 -15.50 -15.11
CA GLY A 149 -5.32 -15.11 -15.19
C GLY A 149 -5.88 -14.43 -13.93
N ASP A 150 -5.13 -14.31 -12.85
CA ASP A 150 -5.53 -13.52 -11.70
C ASP A 150 -5.35 -12.02 -11.98
N ALA A 151 -6.31 -11.21 -11.57
CA ALA A 151 -6.21 -9.75 -11.58
C ALA A 151 -6.13 -9.24 -10.15
N VAL A 152 -5.13 -8.40 -9.87
CA VAL A 152 -5.03 -7.65 -8.63
C VAL A 152 -5.66 -6.28 -8.83
N ILE A 153 -6.55 -5.90 -7.93
CA ILE A 153 -7.24 -4.62 -7.94
C ILE A 153 -6.93 -3.92 -6.63
N MET A 154 -6.43 -2.68 -6.68
CA MET A 154 -6.12 -1.89 -5.51
C MET A 154 -6.85 -0.56 -5.55
N ARG A 155 -7.34 -0.14 -4.40
CA ARG A 155 -8.00 1.15 -4.20
C ARG A 155 -7.42 1.83 -2.98
N GLY A 156 -7.35 3.17 -3.03
CA GLY A 156 -7.02 3.99 -1.89
C GLY A 156 -8.00 5.15 -1.78
N TYR A 157 -8.38 5.51 -0.56
CA TYR A 157 -9.24 6.66 -0.32
C TYR A 157 -9.04 7.25 1.07
N CYS A 158 -9.41 8.51 1.21
CA CYS A 158 -9.50 9.20 2.49
C CYS A 158 -10.95 9.57 2.77
N GLN A 159 -11.40 9.33 3.99
CA GLN A 159 -12.76 9.67 4.41
C GLN A 159 -12.80 10.02 5.89
N ARG A 160 -13.38 11.16 6.22
CA ARG A 160 -13.65 11.56 7.60
C ARG A 160 -14.81 12.57 7.64
N ASP A 161 -15.42 12.69 8.80
CA ASP A 161 -16.48 13.67 9.02
C ASP A 161 -15.98 15.09 8.81
N GLY A 162 -16.79 15.91 8.14
CA GLY A 162 -16.50 17.31 7.86
C GLY A 162 -15.54 17.55 6.69
N ALA A 163 -15.10 16.50 5.98
CA ALA A 163 -14.28 16.62 4.78
C ALA A 163 -14.89 15.84 3.60
N ALA A 164 -14.67 16.33 2.39
CA ALA A 164 -15.05 15.58 1.19
C ALA A 164 -14.20 14.32 1.07
N ARG A 165 -14.82 13.17 0.74
CA ARG A 165 -14.10 11.94 0.45
C ARG A 165 -13.20 12.14 -0.77
N ILE A 166 -11.97 11.67 -0.68
CA ILE A 166 -10.97 11.70 -1.77
C ILE A 166 -10.61 10.26 -2.14
N GLY A 167 -10.65 9.94 -3.43
CA GLY A 167 -10.15 8.68 -3.96
C GLY A 167 -8.84 8.87 -4.73
N PHE A 168 -7.98 7.87 -4.68
CA PHE A 168 -6.73 7.81 -5.47
C PHE A 168 -6.91 7.07 -6.80
N GLY A 169 -8.15 6.76 -7.18
CA GLY A 169 -8.47 5.92 -8.32
C GLY A 169 -8.29 4.45 -8.03
N GLU A 170 -8.35 3.66 -9.07
CA GLU A 170 -8.16 2.22 -9.02
C GLU A 170 -6.93 1.82 -9.84
N VAL A 171 -6.21 0.84 -9.35
CA VAL A 171 -5.13 0.16 -10.07
C VAL A 171 -5.55 -1.27 -10.29
N SER A 172 -5.50 -1.74 -11.54
CA SER A 172 -5.80 -3.12 -11.88
C SER A 172 -4.73 -3.69 -12.81
N ALA A 173 -4.25 -4.88 -12.51
CA ALA A 173 -3.26 -5.58 -13.32
C ALA A 173 -3.59 -7.07 -13.41
N LEU A 174 -3.58 -7.59 -14.64
CA LEU A 174 -3.82 -9.00 -14.95
C LEU A 174 -2.48 -9.74 -15.13
N VAL A 175 -2.34 -10.88 -14.45
CA VAL A 175 -1.17 -11.76 -14.62
C VAL A 175 -1.36 -12.62 -15.87
N LEU A 176 -0.55 -12.35 -16.86
CA LEU A 176 -0.56 -13.10 -18.12
C LEU A 176 0.43 -14.27 -18.07
N PRO A 177 0.21 -15.33 -18.87
CA PRO A 177 1.21 -16.37 -19.06
C PRO A 177 2.56 -15.78 -19.53
N ALA A 178 3.64 -16.43 -19.15
CA ALA A 178 4.98 -16.06 -19.64
C ALA A 178 5.01 -16.10 -21.16
N LYS A 179 5.65 -15.12 -21.75
CA LYS A 179 5.94 -15.16 -23.20
C LYS A 179 7.05 -16.16 -23.43
N GLY A 180 6.81 -17.13 -24.31
CA GLY A 180 7.83 -18.08 -24.79
C GLY A 180 8.88 -17.40 -25.68
#